data_c6d8f27a3c55af9230ce997dcd0aa2f6
#
_entry.id   c6d8f27a3c55af9230ce997dcd0aa2f6
#
_cell.length_a   1.000
_cell.length_b   1.000
_cell.length_c   1.000
_cell.angle_alpha   90.00
_cell.angle_beta   90.00
_cell.angle_gamma   90.00
#
_symmetry.space_group_name_H-M   'P 1'
#
loop_
_entity.id
_entity.type
_entity.pdbx_description
1 polymer ?
#
loop_
_entity_poly.entity_id
_entity_poly.type
_entity_poly.pdbx_seq_one_letter_code
_entity_poly.pdbx_strand_id
1 'polypeptide(L)'
;MLLSLVAGTGFLILYSAANGSLSPWANAQMIRFAIGGVLMIVIGLTDLKLWLKLAYPLYGMAFLLLLAVEIMGDIGMGAQRWIDLGFFQIQPSEVMKIAIVLALARYFHGRTAEDVGRPVTLLPPLVMVLLPALLVLRQPDLGTTGMLILGAGAMFFAAGVRAWKFIVVLALFGAMVPVGWTMLHEYQRQRVL
;
A
#
# COMPACT_ATOMS: atom_id res chain seq x y z
N MET A 1 11.11 -0.43 21.17
CA MET A 1 12.57 -0.38 21.36
C MET A 1 13.33 -0.43 20.02
N LEU A 2 13.19 -1.47 19.21
CA LEU A 2 13.91 -1.61 17.93
C LEU A 2 13.60 -0.45 16.94
N LEU A 3 12.35 -0.06 16.79
CA LEU A 3 11.93 1.08 15.97
C LEU A 3 12.58 2.39 16.40
N SER A 4 12.70 2.62 17.72
CA SER A 4 13.31 3.84 18.25
C SER A 4 14.83 3.87 18.01
N LEU A 5 15.50 2.71 18.05
CA LEU A 5 16.91 2.60 17.69
C LEU A 5 17.16 2.90 16.22
N VAL A 6 16.37 2.29 15.33
CA VAL A 6 16.46 2.55 13.88
C VAL A 6 16.15 4.02 13.55
N ALA A 7 15.12 4.58 14.17
CA ALA A 7 14.80 6.01 13.98
C ALA A 7 15.93 6.91 14.51
N GLY A 8 16.51 6.59 15.68
CA GLY A 8 17.63 7.33 16.27
C GLY A 8 18.87 7.35 15.36
N THR A 9 19.23 6.22 14.77
CA THR A 9 20.32 6.18 13.78
C THR A 9 19.99 7.04 12.56
N GLY A 10 18.75 7.02 12.08
CA GLY A 10 18.30 7.91 11.00
C GLY A 10 18.41 9.39 11.35
N PHE A 11 18.07 9.78 12.58
CA PHE A 11 18.22 11.18 13.04
C PHE A 11 19.68 11.61 13.06
N LEU A 12 20.59 10.74 13.53
CA LEU A 12 22.03 11.01 13.55
C LEU A 12 22.61 11.17 12.13
N ILE A 13 22.19 10.34 11.20
CA ILE A 13 22.61 10.43 9.79
C ILE A 13 22.14 11.76 9.19
N LEU A 14 20.87 12.14 9.39
CA LEU A 14 20.33 13.42 8.89
C LEU A 14 21.01 14.63 9.53
N TYR A 15 21.32 14.56 10.81
CA TYR A 15 22.08 15.59 11.52
C TYR A 15 23.50 15.76 10.94
N SER A 16 24.18 14.63 10.71
CA SER A 16 25.51 14.63 10.08
C SER A 16 25.47 15.15 8.65
N ALA A 17 24.48 14.75 7.86
CA ALA A 17 24.30 15.22 6.49
C ALA A 17 24.01 16.74 6.39
N ALA A 18 23.43 17.31 7.46
CA ALA A 18 23.19 18.75 7.58
C ALA A 18 24.34 19.51 8.23
N ASN A 19 25.55 18.98 8.25
CA ASN A 19 26.75 19.60 8.85
C ASN A 19 26.55 19.99 10.34
N GLY A 20 25.88 19.14 11.13
CA GLY A 20 25.63 19.37 12.53
C GLY A 20 24.41 20.28 12.83
N SER A 21 23.53 20.50 11.86
CA SER A 21 22.25 21.19 12.04
C SER A 21 21.09 20.21 12.15
N LEU A 22 20.15 20.46 13.05
CA LEU A 22 18.90 19.71 13.13
C LEU A 22 17.90 20.11 12.01
N SER A 23 18.02 21.34 11.51
CA SER A 23 17.14 21.87 10.47
C SER A 23 17.80 21.75 9.10
N PRO A 24 17.02 21.45 8.03
CA PRO A 24 15.58 21.21 8.01
C PRO A 24 15.19 19.74 8.20
N TRP A 25 16.10 18.79 8.01
CA TRP A 25 15.76 17.38 7.80
C TRP A 25 15.53 16.59 9.08
N ALA A 26 16.44 16.67 10.05
CA ALA A 26 16.32 15.90 11.30
C ALA A 26 15.09 16.29 12.11
N ASN A 27 14.77 17.59 12.24
CA ASN A 27 13.57 18.07 12.93
C ASN A 27 12.30 17.55 12.28
N ALA A 28 12.19 17.65 10.95
CA ALA A 28 11.02 17.16 10.23
C ALA A 28 10.82 15.65 10.44
N GLN A 29 11.92 14.87 10.44
CA GLN A 29 11.87 13.44 10.66
C GLN A 29 11.50 13.07 12.10
N MET A 30 12.02 13.79 13.10
CA MET A 30 11.65 13.60 14.51
C MET A 30 10.17 13.87 14.77
N ILE A 31 9.63 14.95 14.19
CA ILE A 31 8.20 15.28 14.30
C ILE A 31 7.33 14.19 13.67
N ARG A 32 7.68 13.73 12.46
CA ARG A 32 6.96 12.63 11.79
C ARG A 32 7.02 11.34 12.60
N PHE A 33 8.16 11.02 13.18
CA PHE A 33 8.33 9.85 14.02
C PHE A 33 7.50 9.95 15.31
N ALA A 34 7.46 11.11 15.95
CA ALA A 34 6.64 11.35 17.14
C ALA A 34 5.15 11.20 16.83
N ILE A 35 4.67 11.80 15.74
CA ILE A 35 3.28 11.67 15.28
C ILE A 35 2.95 10.21 14.99
N GLY A 36 3.81 9.52 14.23
CA GLY A 36 3.65 8.10 13.91
C GLY A 36 3.64 7.22 15.16
N GLY A 37 4.48 7.53 16.16
CA GLY A 37 4.53 6.85 17.45
C GLY A 37 3.22 7.01 18.25
N VAL A 38 2.69 8.23 18.31
CA VAL A 38 1.39 8.50 18.95
C VAL A 38 0.26 7.73 18.21
N LEU A 39 0.22 7.80 16.90
CA LEU A 39 -0.76 7.06 16.11
C LEU A 39 -0.66 5.54 16.34
N MET A 40 0.55 5.00 16.40
CA MET A 40 0.78 3.58 16.68
C MET A 40 0.21 3.18 18.05
N ILE A 41 0.43 4.00 19.08
CA ILE A 41 -0.10 3.75 20.43
C ILE A 41 -1.63 3.83 20.41
N VAL A 42 -2.21 4.87 19.82
CA VAL A 42 -3.67 5.05 19.72
C VAL A 42 -4.31 3.85 19.00
N ILE A 43 -3.74 3.43 17.87
CA ILE A 43 -4.21 2.26 17.12
C ILE A 43 -4.10 0.98 17.97
N GLY A 44 -2.96 0.81 18.67
CA GLY A 44 -2.73 -0.37 19.52
C GLY A 44 -3.65 -0.48 20.74
N LEU A 45 -4.17 0.67 21.22
CA LEU A 45 -5.11 0.72 22.36
C LEU A 45 -6.58 0.62 21.92
N THR A 46 -6.88 0.72 20.63
CA THR A 46 -8.26 0.61 20.13
C THR A 46 -8.71 -0.83 19.96
N ASP A 47 -10.00 -1.10 20.20
CA ASP A 47 -10.59 -2.41 20.03
C ASP A 47 -10.55 -2.85 18.56
N LEU A 48 -10.13 -4.08 18.32
CA LEU A 48 -10.10 -4.70 16.99
C LEU A 48 -11.49 -4.68 16.31
N LYS A 49 -12.57 -4.77 17.10
CA LYS A 49 -13.95 -4.70 16.57
C LYS A 49 -14.24 -3.38 15.86
N LEU A 50 -13.62 -2.27 16.32
CA LEU A 50 -13.76 -0.97 15.67
C LEU A 50 -13.13 -1.01 14.28
N TRP A 51 -11.91 -1.54 14.16
CA TRP A 51 -11.22 -1.67 12.88
C TRP A 51 -11.95 -2.57 11.89
N LEU A 52 -12.53 -3.66 12.39
CA LEU A 52 -13.37 -4.51 11.56
C LEU A 52 -14.63 -3.78 11.06
N LYS A 53 -15.28 -2.93 11.87
CA LYS A 53 -16.43 -2.13 11.44
C LYS A 53 -16.03 -1.08 10.40
N LEU A 54 -14.89 -0.43 10.60
CA LEU A 54 -14.40 0.65 9.74
C LEU A 54 -13.74 0.14 8.44
N ALA A 55 -13.44 -1.15 8.33
CA ALA A 55 -12.67 -1.71 7.22
C ALA A 55 -13.25 -1.37 5.83
N TYR A 56 -14.53 -1.59 5.60
CA TYR A 56 -15.16 -1.27 4.32
C TYR A 56 -15.36 0.24 4.09
N PRO A 57 -15.81 1.05 5.07
CA PRO A 57 -15.81 2.50 4.95
C PRO A 57 -14.43 3.09 4.60
N LEU A 58 -13.37 2.64 5.29
CA LEU A 58 -11.99 3.07 5.01
C LEU A 58 -11.54 2.66 3.61
N TYR A 59 -11.87 1.45 3.17
CA TYR A 59 -11.59 1.00 1.82
C TYR A 59 -12.32 1.86 0.77
N GLY A 60 -13.62 2.12 0.97
CA GLY A 60 -14.40 2.97 0.08
C GLY A 60 -13.85 4.39 0.00
N MET A 61 -13.50 4.98 1.14
CA MET A 61 -12.88 6.32 1.20
C MET A 61 -11.52 6.35 0.48
N ALA A 62 -10.65 5.38 0.75
CA ALA A 62 -9.35 5.29 0.08
C ALA A 62 -9.50 5.08 -1.43
N PHE A 63 -10.49 4.31 -1.86
CA PHE A 63 -10.79 4.11 -3.27
C PHE A 63 -11.30 5.38 -3.96
N LEU A 64 -12.17 6.14 -3.28
CA LEU A 64 -12.62 7.44 -3.77
C LEU A 64 -11.47 8.46 -3.86
N LEU A 65 -10.55 8.45 -2.89
CA LEU A 65 -9.34 9.28 -2.96
C LEU A 65 -8.44 8.90 -4.14
N LEU A 66 -8.31 7.60 -4.45
CA LEU A 66 -7.58 7.14 -5.65
C LEU A 66 -8.24 7.62 -6.94
N LEU A 67 -9.57 7.61 -7.01
CA LEU A 67 -10.30 8.16 -8.16
C LEU A 67 -10.15 9.69 -8.23
N ALA A 68 -10.21 10.37 -7.09
CA ALA A 68 -10.06 11.82 -7.04
C ALA A 68 -8.67 12.26 -7.54
N VAL A 69 -7.61 11.56 -7.17
CA VAL A 69 -6.26 11.90 -7.63
C VAL A 69 -6.06 11.68 -9.15
N GLU A 70 -6.78 10.75 -9.74
CA GLU A 70 -6.78 10.54 -11.20
C GLU A 70 -7.35 11.76 -11.96
N ILE A 71 -8.31 12.47 -11.32
CA ILE A 71 -9.04 13.59 -11.94
C ILE A 71 -8.40 14.94 -11.56
N MET A 72 -7.96 15.10 -10.31
CA MET A 72 -7.57 16.37 -9.70
C MET A 72 -6.14 16.41 -9.18
N GLY A 73 -5.37 15.30 -9.32
CA GLY A 73 -4.04 15.19 -8.72
C GLY A 73 -3.01 16.09 -9.39
N ASP A 74 -2.10 16.64 -8.58
CA ASP A 74 -0.95 17.38 -9.07
C ASP A 74 0.09 16.46 -9.72
N ILE A 75 0.67 16.94 -10.82
CA ILE A 75 1.71 16.22 -11.55
C ILE A 75 3.04 16.43 -10.83
N GLY A 76 3.39 15.49 -9.95
CA GLY A 76 4.71 15.43 -9.31
C GLY A 76 5.59 14.35 -9.96
N MET A 77 6.82 14.71 -10.38
CA MET A 77 7.77 13.78 -11.00
C MET A 77 7.22 12.97 -12.18
N GLY A 78 6.32 13.56 -12.99
CA GLY A 78 5.75 12.94 -14.20
C GLY A 78 4.54 12.03 -13.96
N ALA A 79 3.95 12.03 -12.77
CA ALA A 79 2.73 11.28 -12.48
C ALA A 79 1.85 12.01 -11.47
N GLN A 80 0.54 11.89 -11.64
CA GLN A 80 -0.47 12.41 -10.70
C GLN A 80 -0.63 11.40 -9.56
N ARG A 81 -0.03 11.65 -8.38
CA ARG A 81 -0.04 10.71 -7.26
C ARG A 81 -0.36 11.34 -5.92
N TRP A 82 -0.32 12.66 -5.84
CA TRP A 82 -0.43 13.42 -4.60
C TRP A 82 -1.62 14.35 -4.63
N ILE A 83 -2.30 14.47 -3.51
CA ILE A 83 -3.31 15.50 -3.25
C ILE A 83 -2.66 16.50 -2.30
N ASP A 84 -2.48 17.74 -2.76
CA ASP A 84 -1.98 18.83 -1.93
C ASP A 84 -3.14 19.47 -1.17
N LEU A 85 -3.06 19.47 0.17
CA LEU A 85 -4.01 20.09 1.06
C LEU A 85 -3.47 21.44 1.61
N GLY A 86 -2.40 21.97 1.03
CA GLY A 86 -1.76 23.23 1.36
C GLY A 86 -0.71 23.12 2.48
N PHE A 87 -0.99 22.41 3.56
CA PHE A 87 -0.06 22.21 4.70
C PHE A 87 0.51 20.79 4.78
N PHE A 88 -0.05 19.84 4.09
CA PHE A 88 0.52 18.51 3.89
C PHE A 88 0.00 17.86 2.60
N GLN A 89 0.78 16.94 2.06
CA GLN A 89 0.42 16.17 0.89
C GLN A 89 0.05 14.75 1.29
N ILE A 90 -1.05 14.25 0.73
CA ILE A 90 -1.51 12.88 0.93
C ILE A 90 -1.32 12.10 -0.37
N GLN A 91 -0.75 10.91 -0.26
CA GLN A 91 -0.74 9.93 -1.34
C GLN A 91 -1.86 8.91 -1.09
N PRO A 92 -2.94 8.91 -1.88
CA PRO A 92 -4.08 8.02 -1.68
C PRO A 92 -3.72 6.53 -1.71
N SER A 93 -2.74 6.15 -2.50
CA SER A 93 -2.26 4.77 -2.56
C SER A 93 -1.62 4.26 -1.27
N GLU A 94 -1.03 5.16 -0.44
CA GLU A 94 -0.52 4.80 0.88
C GLU A 94 -1.68 4.42 1.83
N VAL A 95 -2.76 5.20 1.79
CA VAL A 95 -3.98 4.91 2.57
C VAL A 95 -4.63 3.62 2.08
N MET A 96 -4.65 3.40 0.74
CA MET A 96 -5.23 2.21 0.14
C MET A 96 -4.49 0.93 0.56
N LYS A 97 -3.17 0.93 0.72
CA LYS A 97 -2.42 -0.25 1.19
C LYS A 97 -2.91 -0.75 2.54
N ILE A 98 -3.19 0.16 3.46
CA ILE A 98 -3.73 -0.19 4.79
C ILE A 98 -5.20 -0.62 4.67
N ALA A 99 -5.99 0.15 3.93
CA ALA A 99 -7.42 -0.07 3.79
C ALA A 99 -7.76 -1.42 3.15
N ILE A 100 -6.97 -1.85 2.13
CA ILE A 100 -7.17 -3.15 1.47
C ILE A 100 -6.88 -4.32 2.40
N VAL A 101 -5.83 -4.24 3.22
CA VAL A 101 -5.49 -5.27 4.20
C VAL A 101 -6.61 -5.41 5.22
N LEU A 102 -7.14 -4.29 5.75
CA LEU A 102 -8.26 -4.29 6.69
C LEU A 102 -9.54 -4.86 6.05
N ALA A 103 -9.84 -4.47 4.82
CA ALA A 103 -11.02 -4.93 4.10
C ALA A 103 -10.95 -6.44 3.79
N LEU A 104 -9.80 -6.95 3.39
CA LEU A 104 -9.56 -8.37 3.19
C LEU A 104 -9.63 -9.14 4.51
N ALA A 105 -9.03 -8.63 5.59
CA ALA A 105 -9.14 -9.20 6.92
C ALA A 105 -10.61 -9.32 7.36
N ARG A 106 -11.39 -8.26 7.16
CA ARG A 106 -12.84 -8.27 7.42
C ARG A 106 -13.58 -9.28 6.57
N TYR A 107 -13.23 -9.38 5.27
CA TYR A 107 -13.86 -10.33 4.36
C TYR A 107 -13.65 -11.77 4.79
N PHE A 108 -12.41 -12.12 5.17
CA PHE A 108 -12.06 -13.49 5.57
C PHE A 108 -12.42 -13.83 7.02
N HIS A 109 -12.68 -12.84 7.86
CA HIS A 109 -12.95 -13.00 9.31
C HIS A 109 -14.17 -13.87 9.54
N GLY A 110 -14.75 -14.56 9.18
CA GLY A 110 -15.89 -15.46 9.46
C GLY A 110 -16.04 -16.54 8.40
N ARG A 111 -15.02 -16.72 7.56
CA ARG A 111 -15.00 -17.72 6.52
C ARG A 111 -14.29 -18.99 6.99
N THR A 112 -14.86 -20.14 6.64
CA THR A 112 -14.22 -21.43 6.90
C THR A 112 -13.17 -21.74 5.84
N ALA A 113 -12.24 -22.67 6.14
CA ALA A 113 -11.25 -23.12 5.16
C ALA A 113 -11.87 -23.73 3.90
N GLU A 114 -13.07 -24.33 4.04
CA GLU A 114 -13.83 -24.88 2.90
C GLU A 114 -14.35 -23.76 1.98
N ASP A 115 -14.87 -22.67 2.57
CA ASP A 115 -15.34 -21.51 1.82
C ASP A 115 -14.21 -20.86 1.03
N VAL A 116 -13.04 -20.67 1.67
CA VAL A 116 -11.86 -20.11 1.04
C VAL A 116 -11.29 -21.02 -0.06
N GLY A 117 -11.56 -22.32 0.02
CA GLY A 117 -11.24 -23.30 -1.02
C GLY A 117 -11.97 -23.07 -2.35
N ARG A 118 -13.18 -22.50 -2.32
CA ARG A 118 -14.06 -22.32 -3.49
C ARG A 118 -13.64 -21.11 -4.33
N PRO A 119 -13.50 -21.24 -5.68
CA PRO A 119 -13.10 -20.12 -6.54
C PRO A 119 -14.06 -18.91 -6.47
N VAL A 120 -15.37 -19.19 -6.39
CA VAL A 120 -16.39 -18.14 -6.35
C VAL A 120 -16.24 -17.24 -5.12
N THR A 121 -15.85 -17.80 -3.97
CA THR A 121 -15.61 -17.04 -2.75
C THR A 121 -14.38 -16.12 -2.85
N LEU A 122 -13.44 -16.42 -3.74
CA LEU A 122 -12.26 -15.59 -3.97
C LEU A 122 -12.51 -14.44 -4.94
N LEU A 123 -13.61 -14.46 -5.70
CA LEU A 123 -13.90 -13.44 -6.70
C LEU A 123 -14.10 -12.04 -6.09
N PRO A 124 -14.91 -11.83 -5.03
CA PRO A 124 -15.06 -10.50 -4.42
C PRO A 124 -13.75 -9.93 -3.90
N PRO A 125 -12.92 -10.63 -3.09
CA PRO A 125 -11.67 -10.08 -2.62
C PRO A 125 -10.64 -9.88 -3.75
N LEU A 126 -10.68 -10.66 -4.83
CA LEU A 126 -9.86 -10.40 -6.01
C LEU A 126 -10.26 -9.07 -6.68
N VAL A 127 -11.54 -8.81 -6.83
CA VAL A 127 -12.02 -7.53 -7.39
C VAL A 127 -11.60 -6.37 -6.48
N MET A 128 -11.69 -6.52 -5.15
CA MET A 128 -11.22 -5.51 -4.19
C MET A 128 -9.72 -5.22 -4.32
N VAL A 129 -8.91 -6.18 -4.76
CA VAL A 129 -7.47 -5.97 -5.00
C VAL A 129 -7.22 -5.38 -6.38
N LEU A 130 -7.84 -5.95 -7.40
CA LEU A 130 -7.53 -5.61 -8.78
C LEU A 130 -7.97 -4.19 -9.16
N LEU A 131 -9.13 -3.73 -8.66
CA LEU A 131 -9.61 -2.38 -8.97
C LEU A 131 -8.63 -1.28 -8.53
N PRO A 132 -8.21 -1.20 -7.26
CA PRO A 132 -7.23 -0.18 -6.86
C PRO A 132 -5.85 -0.44 -7.48
N ALA A 133 -5.43 -1.69 -7.68
CA ALA A 133 -4.16 -1.99 -8.31
C ALA A 133 -4.10 -1.48 -9.76
N LEU A 134 -5.18 -1.62 -10.52
CA LEU A 134 -5.28 -1.09 -11.88
C LEU A 134 -5.27 0.44 -11.91
N LEU A 135 -5.93 1.12 -10.95
CA LEU A 135 -5.88 2.57 -10.84
C LEU A 135 -4.45 3.06 -10.54
N VAL A 136 -3.77 2.44 -9.59
CA VAL A 136 -2.37 2.79 -9.25
C VAL A 136 -1.42 2.49 -10.42
N LEU A 137 -1.68 1.42 -11.17
CA LEU A 137 -0.90 1.09 -12.36
C LEU A 137 -1.07 2.15 -13.47
N ARG A 138 -2.26 2.75 -13.61
CA ARG A 138 -2.50 3.89 -14.52
C ARG A 138 -1.71 5.14 -14.12
N GLN A 139 -1.41 5.31 -12.83
CA GLN A 139 -0.57 6.40 -12.30
C GLN A 139 0.94 6.14 -12.48
N PRO A 140 1.37 5.35 -13.44
CA PRO A 140 2.62 4.60 -13.65
C PRO A 140 3.45 4.34 -12.37
N ASP A 141 2.81 3.78 -11.34
CA ASP A 141 3.45 3.42 -10.08
C ASP A 141 3.53 1.90 -9.89
N LEU A 142 4.49 1.29 -10.55
CA LEU A 142 4.73 -0.15 -10.47
C LEU A 142 5.12 -0.60 -9.05
N GLY A 143 5.87 0.23 -8.32
CA GLY A 143 6.32 -0.10 -6.97
C GLY A 143 5.16 -0.24 -5.99
N THR A 144 4.28 0.75 -5.96
CA THR A 144 3.10 0.75 -5.10
C THR A 144 2.08 -0.31 -5.52
N THR A 145 1.87 -0.51 -6.84
CA THR A 145 1.04 -1.61 -7.35
C THR A 145 1.56 -2.96 -6.89
N GLY A 146 2.87 -3.19 -6.97
CA GLY A 146 3.51 -4.40 -6.47
C GLY A 146 3.28 -4.60 -4.97
N MET A 147 3.43 -3.57 -4.16
CA MET A 147 3.17 -3.63 -2.72
C MET A 147 1.70 -3.93 -2.39
N LEU A 148 0.74 -3.36 -3.12
CA LEU A 148 -0.68 -3.67 -2.97
C LEU A 148 -0.96 -5.15 -3.24
N ILE A 149 -0.44 -5.67 -4.34
CA ILE A 149 -0.63 -7.07 -4.74
C ILE A 149 0.06 -8.02 -3.74
N LEU A 150 1.28 -7.71 -3.31
CA LEU A 150 2.00 -8.52 -2.32
C LEU A 150 1.31 -8.52 -0.96
N GLY A 151 0.88 -7.36 -0.47
CA GLY A 151 0.13 -7.26 0.79
C GLY A 151 -1.19 -8.02 0.74
N ALA A 152 -1.93 -7.89 -0.36
CA ALA A 152 -3.15 -8.67 -0.59
C ALA A 152 -2.84 -10.17 -0.69
N GLY A 153 -1.79 -10.56 -1.42
CA GLY A 153 -1.33 -11.94 -1.52
C GLY A 153 -1.03 -12.56 -0.16
N ALA A 154 -0.33 -11.82 0.70
CA ALA A 154 -0.08 -12.25 2.08
C ALA A 154 -1.38 -12.48 2.86
N MET A 155 -2.39 -11.62 2.67
CA MET A 155 -3.71 -11.78 3.30
C MET A 155 -4.44 -13.01 2.77
N PHE A 156 -4.42 -13.30 1.46
CA PHE A 156 -4.98 -14.52 0.89
C PHE A 156 -4.27 -15.76 1.44
N PHE A 157 -2.95 -15.71 1.57
CA PHE A 157 -2.16 -16.80 2.14
C PHE A 157 -2.52 -17.03 3.61
N ALA A 158 -2.58 -15.99 4.42
CA ALA A 158 -2.98 -16.04 5.83
C ALA A 158 -4.42 -16.54 6.02
N ALA A 159 -5.33 -16.26 5.05
CA ALA A 159 -6.69 -16.75 5.03
C ALA A 159 -6.81 -18.24 4.68
N GLY A 160 -5.71 -18.91 4.29
CA GLY A 160 -5.69 -20.34 3.97
C GLY A 160 -5.96 -20.66 2.50
N VAL A 161 -5.80 -19.72 1.59
CA VAL A 161 -5.85 -20.00 0.15
C VAL A 161 -4.73 -20.96 -0.21
N ARG A 162 -5.07 -22.04 -0.93
CA ARG A 162 -4.13 -23.11 -1.29
C ARG A 162 -2.94 -22.59 -2.10
N ALA A 163 -1.72 -22.94 -1.69
CA ALA A 163 -0.46 -22.44 -2.27
C ALA A 163 -0.36 -22.64 -3.78
N TRP A 164 -0.90 -23.74 -4.33
CA TRP A 164 -0.87 -24.00 -5.78
C TRP A 164 -1.55 -22.89 -6.61
N LYS A 165 -2.59 -22.20 -6.04
CA LYS A 165 -3.25 -21.08 -6.72
C LYS A 165 -2.31 -19.90 -6.92
N PHE A 166 -1.42 -19.65 -5.95
CA PHE A 166 -0.37 -18.63 -6.09
C PHE A 166 0.65 -19.04 -7.16
N ILE A 167 1.02 -20.32 -7.21
CA ILE A 167 1.94 -20.84 -8.25
C ILE A 167 1.34 -20.61 -9.63
N VAL A 168 0.06 -20.91 -9.82
CA VAL A 168 -0.65 -20.68 -11.10
C VAL A 168 -0.66 -19.18 -11.45
N VAL A 169 -0.98 -18.31 -10.50
CA VAL A 169 -0.98 -16.85 -10.73
C VAL A 169 0.42 -16.37 -11.09
N LEU A 170 1.45 -16.80 -10.36
CA LEU A 170 2.84 -16.44 -10.63
C LEU A 170 3.31 -16.96 -11.99
N ALA A 171 2.94 -18.17 -12.36
CA ALA A 171 3.27 -18.74 -13.67
C ALA A 171 2.61 -17.97 -14.82
N LEU A 172 1.32 -17.59 -14.66
CA LEU A 172 0.62 -16.76 -15.63
C LEU A 172 1.25 -15.38 -15.75
N PHE A 173 1.60 -14.76 -14.60
CA PHE A 173 2.28 -13.48 -14.58
C PHE A 173 3.65 -13.56 -15.25
N GLY A 174 4.45 -14.58 -14.94
CA GLY A 174 5.74 -14.85 -15.58
C GLY A 174 5.62 -15.04 -17.09
N ALA A 175 4.60 -15.75 -17.55
CA ALA A 175 4.33 -15.94 -18.97
C ALA A 175 3.92 -14.63 -19.68
N MET A 176 3.36 -13.67 -18.95
CA MET A 176 3.00 -12.35 -19.49
C MET A 176 4.16 -11.33 -19.49
N VAL A 177 5.25 -11.60 -18.76
CA VAL A 177 6.41 -10.69 -18.68
C VAL A 177 6.99 -10.35 -20.06
N PRO A 178 7.24 -11.32 -20.99
CA PRO A 178 7.75 -10.99 -22.31
C PRO A 178 6.82 -10.04 -23.10
N VAL A 179 5.52 -10.27 -22.99
CA VAL A 179 4.50 -9.42 -23.65
C VAL A 179 4.47 -8.04 -22.99
N GLY A 180 4.49 -7.99 -21.66
CA GLY A 180 4.55 -6.72 -20.90
C GLY A 180 5.80 -5.92 -21.22
N TRP A 181 6.95 -6.58 -21.42
CA TRP A 181 8.21 -5.91 -21.76
C TRP A 181 8.12 -5.14 -23.09
N THR A 182 7.40 -5.67 -24.08
CA THR A 182 7.19 -4.96 -25.34
C THR A 182 6.29 -3.73 -25.22
N MET A 183 5.44 -3.68 -24.19
CA MET A 183 4.51 -2.58 -23.93
C MET A 183 5.07 -1.49 -23.01
N LEU A 184 6.24 -1.73 -22.38
CA LEU A 184 6.88 -0.74 -21.50
C LEU A 184 7.39 0.45 -22.30
N HIS A 185 7.18 1.66 -21.77
CA HIS A 185 7.79 2.89 -22.29
C HIS A 185 9.29 2.91 -22.03
N GLU A 186 10.05 3.60 -22.88
CA GLU A 186 11.52 3.69 -22.80
C GLU A 186 12.03 4.07 -21.39
N TYR A 187 11.41 5.05 -20.72
CA TYR A 187 11.78 5.45 -19.38
C TYR A 187 11.57 4.36 -18.31
N GLN A 188 10.61 3.46 -18.52
CA GLN A 188 10.33 2.32 -17.63
C GLN A 188 11.37 1.21 -17.85
N ARG A 189 11.77 0.97 -19.10
CA ARG A 189 12.82 0.01 -19.44
C ARG A 189 14.17 0.43 -18.85
N GLN A 190 14.50 1.73 -18.92
CA GLN A 190 15.74 2.28 -18.34
C GLN A 190 15.82 2.19 -16.81
N ARG A 191 14.70 2.04 -16.12
CA ARG A 191 14.69 1.84 -14.65
C ARG A 191 14.88 0.38 -14.23
N VAL A 192 14.71 -0.56 -15.14
CA VAL A 192 14.82 -2.00 -14.89
C VAL A 192 16.21 -2.50 -15.32
N LEU A 193 16.85 -1.84 -16.25
CA LEU A 193 18.24 -2.08 -16.69
C LEU A 193 19.23 -1.25 -15.88
#